data_cb74faeed2677a18c8435c3e0696cfc8
#
_entry.id   cb74faeed2677a18c8435c3e0696cfc8
#
_cell.length_a   1.000
_cell.length_b   1.000
_cell.length_c   1.000
_cell.angle_alpha   90.00
_cell.angle_beta   90.00
_cell.angle_gamma   90.00
#
_symmetry.space_group_name_H-M   'P 1'
#
loop_
_entity.id
_entity.type
_entity.pdbx_description
1 polymer ?
#
loop_
_entity_poly.entity_id
_entity_poly.type
_entity_poly.pdbx_seq_one_letter_code
_entity_poly.pdbx_strand_id
1 'polypeptide(L)'
;FKAQEKSLTILNVLHSQYQTVNSFTQAIILARDIFKSGSYEYNILNNYYDRVVNLKMNRKQALDLLVADLGSNVQVKQYMELVEQTESVNSSYKQALTGIPANLKSVVDDKKVYMSNIVVTTYFMLIAVCVLLFILFVSVLINPQAYLDQLNIGVKPYHYAGITLFTLFLLRLTYSNRIKP
;
A
#
# COMPACT_ATOMS: atom_id res chain seq x y z
N PHE A 1 0.75 -1.66 1.70
CA PHE A 1 1.49 -0.90 0.69
C PHE A 1 2.63 -1.73 0.08
N LYS A 2 3.62 -2.18 0.88
CA LYS A 2 4.73 -3.04 0.39
C LYS A 2 4.26 -4.30 -0.34
N ALA A 3 3.16 -4.91 0.10
CA ALA A 3 2.59 -6.08 -0.57
C ALA A 3 2.07 -5.74 -1.97
N GLN A 4 1.41 -4.58 -2.14
CA GLN A 4 0.91 -4.14 -3.45
C GLN A 4 2.04 -3.78 -4.43
N GLU A 5 3.13 -3.17 -3.94
CA GLU A 5 4.33 -2.93 -4.76
C GLU A 5 4.97 -4.23 -5.24
N LYS A 6 5.07 -5.23 -4.37
CA LYS A 6 5.58 -6.54 -4.72
C LYS A 6 4.69 -7.26 -5.72
N SER A 7 3.37 -7.20 -5.54
CA SER A 7 2.41 -7.77 -6.48
C SER A 7 2.50 -7.10 -7.86
N LEU A 8 2.68 -5.77 -7.91
CA LEU A 8 2.91 -5.03 -9.14
C LEU A 8 4.20 -5.48 -9.83
N THR A 9 5.29 -5.66 -9.08
CA THR A 9 6.57 -6.12 -9.62
C THR A 9 6.42 -7.51 -10.25
N ILE A 10 5.78 -8.45 -9.54
CA ILE A 10 5.52 -9.79 -10.04
C ILE A 10 4.66 -9.74 -11.31
N LEU A 11 3.56 -8.95 -11.30
CA LEU A 11 2.65 -8.83 -12.44
C LEU A 11 3.34 -8.24 -13.68
N ASN A 12 4.17 -7.21 -13.51
CA ASN A 12 4.90 -6.61 -14.63
C ASN A 12 5.88 -7.59 -15.26
N VAL A 13 6.66 -8.31 -14.45
CA VAL A 13 7.59 -9.33 -14.95
C VAL A 13 6.82 -10.46 -15.62
N LEU A 14 5.78 -10.97 -14.97
CA LEU A 14 4.94 -12.04 -15.49
C LEU A 14 4.26 -11.64 -16.81
N HIS A 15 3.71 -10.42 -16.88
CA HIS A 15 3.11 -9.90 -18.10
C HIS A 15 4.11 -9.83 -19.24
N SER A 16 5.31 -9.28 -18.98
CA SER A 16 6.39 -9.21 -19.96
C SER A 16 6.75 -10.60 -20.51
N GLN A 17 6.90 -11.59 -19.63
CA GLN A 17 7.21 -12.95 -20.06
C GLN A 17 6.02 -13.60 -20.81
N TYR A 18 4.79 -13.35 -20.37
CA TYR A 18 3.60 -13.90 -21.01
C TYR A 18 3.38 -13.36 -22.44
N GLN A 19 3.86 -12.15 -22.74
CA GLN A 19 3.83 -11.61 -24.10
C GLN A 19 4.80 -12.34 -25.04
N THR A 20 5.86 -12.94 -24.53
CA THR A 20 6.90 -13.61 -25.33
C THR A 20 6.61 -15.10 -25.57
N VAL A 21 5.78 -15.71 -24.72
CA VAL A 21 5.45 -17.13 -24.79
C VAL A 21 3.96 -17.37 -25.00
N ASN A 22 3.60 -18.58 -25.44
CA ASN A 22 2.21 -18.94 -25.73
C ASN A 22 1.48 -19.63 -24.54
N SER A 23 2.18 -19.89 -23.45
CA SER A 23 1.63 -20.56 -22.27
C SER A 23 1.92 -19.75 -21.00
N PHE A 24 0.89 -19.54 -20.19
CA PHE A 24 1.02 -18.86 -18.91
C PHE A 24 1.95 -19.62 -17.95
N THR A 25 1.89 -20.95 -17.96
CA THR A 25 2.80 -21.78 -17.15
C THR A 25 4.27 -21.58 -17.56
N GLN A 26 4.58 -21.46 -18.86
CA GLN A 26 5.92 -21.11 -19.31
C GLN A 26 6.33 -19.70 -18.89
N ALA A 27 5.41 -18.74 -18.97
CA ALA A 27 5.66 -17.38 -18.48
C ALA A 27 5.97 -17.35 -16.97
N ILE A 28 5.29 -18.16 -16.17
CA ILE A 28 5.58 -18.32 -14.73
C ILE A 28 7.01 -18.83 -14.51
N ILE A 29 7.46 -19.84 -15.26
CA ILE A 29 8.82 -20.38 -15.14
C ILE A 29 9.86 -19.31 -15.46
N LEU A 30 9.69 -18.61 -16.59
CA LEU A 30 10.61 -17.55 -17.00
C LEU A 30 10.61 -16.38 -16.03
N ALA A 31 9.43 -15.96 -15.54
CA ALA A 31 9.30 -14.89 -14.56
C ALA A 31 9.94 -15.26 -13.22
N ARG A 32 9.74 -16.51 -12.76
CA ARG A 32 10.35 -17.03 -11.52
C ARG A 32 11.88 -16.95 -11.58
N ASP A 33 12.47 -17.34 -12.70
CA ASP A 33 13.92 -17.43 -12.86
C ASP A 33 14.60 -16.05 -12.93
N ILE A 34 13.84 -14.97 -13.11
CA ILE A 34 14.31 -13.58 -12.99
C ILE A 34 14.54 -13.19 -11.51
N PHE A 35 13.75 -13.75 -10.60
CA PHE A 35 13.84 -13.42 -9.18
C PHE A 35 14.88 -14.28 -8.47
N LYS A 36 15.50 -13.71 -7.43
CA LYS A 36 16.46 -14.44 -6.61
C LYS A 36 15.76 -15.61 -5.93
N SER A 37 16.34 -16.81 -6.00
CA SER A 37 15.86 -17.99 -5.30
C SER A 37 15.64 -17.71 -3.81
N GLY A 38 14.50 -18.12 -3.28
CA GLY A 38 14.08 -17.88 -1.91
C GLY A 38 13.51 -16.47 -1.63
N SER A 39 13.45 -15.58 -2.62
CA SER A 39 12.73 -14.31 -2.47
C SER A 39 11.22 -14.55 -2.38
N TYR A 40 10.50 -13.56 -1.84
CA TYR A 40 9.03 -13.60 -1.77
C TYR A 40 8.40 -13.82 -3.16
N GLU A 41 8.90 -13.09 -4.15
CA GLU A 41 8.45 -13.11 -5.53
C GLU A 41 8.69 -14.48 -6.19
N TYR A 42 9.89 -15.03 -5.98
CA TYR A 42 10.24 -16.39 -6.42
C TYR A 42 9.30 -17.44 -5.82
N ASN A 43 9.08 -17.37 -4.50
CA ASN A 43 8.29 -18.37 -3.79
C ASN A 43 6.83 -18.38 -4.26
N ILE A 44 6.23 -17.21 -4.51
CA ILE A 44 4.85 -17.13 -5.04
C ILE A 44 4.75 -17.82 -6.40
N LEU A 45 5.66 -17.49 -7.31
CA LEU A 45 5.64 -18.08 -8.67
C LEU A 45 5.97 -19.57 -8.62
N ASN A 46 6.90 -20.00 -7.77
CA ASN A 46 7.22 -21.39 -7.57
C ASN A 46 6.04 -22.18 -6.97
N ASN A 47 5.32 -21.63 -6.02
CA ASN A 47 4.12 -22.25 -5.47
C ASN A 47 3.05 -22.51 -6.56
N TYR A 48 2.84 -21.55 -7.45
CA TYR A 48 1.93 -21.77 -8.58
C TYR A 48 2.43 -22.89 -9.48
N TYR A 49 3.71 -22.88 -9.84
CA TYR A 49 4.32 -23.94 -10.66
C TYR A 49 4.14 -25.32 -10.02
N ASP A 50 4.45 -25.45 -8.74
CA ASP A 50 4.31 -26.71 -8.00
C ASP A 50 2.87 -27.20 -7.97
N ARG A 51 1.90 -26.28 -7.78
CA ARG A 51 0.46 -26.63 -7.80
C ARG A 51 0.02 -27.20 -9.15
N VAL A 52 0.46 -26.59 -10.24
CA VAL A 52 0.04 -27.00 -11.59
C VAL A 52 0.80 -28.23 -12.08
N VAL A 53 2.12 -28.25 -11.92
CA VAL A 53 2.98 -29.28 -12.52
C VAL A 53 3.13 -30.49 -11.61
N ASN A 54 3.46 -30.28 -10.34
CA ASN A 54 3.76 -31.37 -9.42
C ASN A 54 2.49 -31.93 -8.76
N LEU A 55 1.57 -31.08 -8.33
CA LEU A 55 0.32 -31.50 -7.70
C LEU A 55 -0.81 -31.75 -8.71
N LYS A 56 -0.60 -31.44 -10.00
CA LYS A 56 -1.61 -31.56 -11.07
C LYS A 56 -2.95 -30.93 -10.73
N MET A 57 -2.90 -29.83 -9.99
CA MET A 57 -4.08 -29.06 -9.60
C MET A 57 -4.75 -28.46 -10.82
N ASN A 58 -6.08 -28.34 -10.79
CA ASN A 58 -6.82 -27.63 -11.82
C ASN A 58 -6.28 -26.19 -11.95
N ARG A 59 -6.03 -25.75 -13.19
CA ARG A 59 -5.47 -24.43 -13.51
C ARG A 59 -6.26 -23.30 -12.85
N LYS A 60 -7.59 -23.32 -12.90
CA LYS A 60 -8.44 -22.31 -12.30
C LYS A 60 -8.21 -22.20 -10.81
N GLN A 61 -8.19 -23.32 -10.09
CA GLN A 61 -7.90 -23.35 -8.66
C GLN A 61 -6.49 -22.83 -8.35
N ALA A 62 -5.51 -23.17 -9.20
CA ALA A 62 -4.14 -22.67 -9.03
C ALA A 62 -4.06 -21.15 -9.26
N LEU A 63 -4.82 -20.59 -10.22
CA LEU A 63 -4.92 -19.15 -10.45
C LEU A 63 -5.61 -18.43 -9.29
N ASP A 64 -6.68 -18.98 -8.74
CA ASP A 64 -7.37 -18.41 -7.56
C ASP A 64 -6.44 -18.34 -6.35
N LEU A 65 -5.64 -19.37 -6.13
CA LEU A 65 -4.61 -19.38 -5.07
C LEU A 65 -3.49 -18.38 -5.36
N LEU A 66 -3.08 -18.21 -6.62
CA LEU A 66 -2.10 -17.19 -7.00
C LEU A 66 -2.63 -15.78 -6.72
N VAL A 67 -3.92 -15.52 -7.01
CA VAL A 67 -4.57 -14.26 -6.64
C VAL A 67 -4.54 -14.02 -5.14
N ALA A 68 -4.81 -15.04 -4.34
CA ALA A 68 -4.73 -14.96 -2.88
C ALA A 68 -3.30 -14.67 -2.40
N ASP A 69 -2.30 -15.36 -2.95
CA ASP A 69 -0.88 -15.15 -2.64
C ASP A 69 -0.40 -13.73 -3.02
N LEU A 70 -0.94 -13.16 -4.10
CA LEU A 70 -0.67 -11.79 -4.55
C LEU A 70 -1.48 -10.71 -3.82
N GLY A 71 -2.31 -11.08 -2.82
CA GLY A 71 -3.03 -10.14 -1.97
C GLY A 71 -4.43 -9.76 -2.43
N SER A 72 -5.11 -10.59 -3.23
CA SER A 72 -6.54 -10.50 -3.60
C SER A 72 -6.99 -9.12 -4.11
N ASN A 73 -6.12 -8.39 -4.82
CA ASN A 73 -6.46 -7.11 -5.42
C ASN A 73 -7.38 -7.31 -6.64
N VAL A 74 -8.34 -6.42 -6.85
CA VAL A 74 -9.29 -6.46 -7.97
C VAL A 74 -8.56 -6.52 -9.32
N GLN A 75 -7.50 -5.72 -9.52
CA GLN A 75 -6.72 -5.71 -10.75
C GLN A 75 -5.96 -7.02 -10.98
N VAL A 76 -5.41 -7.61 -9.92
CA VAL A 76 -4.76 -8.93 -9.98
C VAL A 76 -5.78 -9.99 -10.38
N LYS A 77 -6.96 -9.97 -9.78
CA LYS A 77 -8.05 -10.88 -10.09
C LYS A 77 -8.49 -10.76 -11.55
N GLN A 78 -8.73 -9.55 -12.02
CA GLN A 78 -9.09 -9.28 -13.43
C GLN A 78 -8.01 -9.77 -14.40
N TYR A 79 -6.73 -9.56 -14.06
CA TYR A 79 -5.62 -10.05 -14.86
C TYR A 79 -5.67 -11.60 -14.98
N MET A 80 -5.84 -12.30 -13.87
CA MET A 80 -5.88 -13.77 -13.87
C MET A 80 -7.12 -14.34 -14.56
N GLU A 81 -8.28 -13.69 -14.45
CA GLU A 81 -9.49 -14.03 -15.20
C GLU A 81 -9.28 -13.89 -16.71
N LEU A 82 -8.64 -12.81 -17.17
CA LEU A 82 -8.30 -12.64 -18.58
C LEU A 82 -7.25 -13.65 -19.07
N VAL A 83 -6.29 -14.02 -18.21
CA VAL A 83 -5.34 -15.10 -18.52
C VAL A 83 -6.08 -16.41 -18.70
N GLU A 84 -7.03 -16.77 -17.82
CA GLU A 84 -7.84 -17.98 -17.95
C GLU A 84 -8.62 -17.97 -19.27
N GLN A 85 -9.25 -16.86 -19.63
CA GLN A 85 -9.97 -16.71 -20.88
C GLN A 85 -9.05 -16.81 -22.11
N THR A 86 -7.87 -16.18 -22.07
CA THR A 86 -6.89 -16.22 -23.15
C THR A 86 -6.40 -17.64 -23.41
N GLU A 87 -6.15 -18.40 -22.37
CA GLU A 87 -5.67 -19.78 -22.46
C GLU A 87 -6.76 -20.78 -22.86
N SER A 88 -8.05 -20.45 -22.58
CA SER A 88 -9.18 -21.34 -22.86
C SER A 88 -9.79 -21.12 -24.25
N VAL A 89 -9.79 -19.87 -24.77
CA VAL A 89 -10.62 -19.52 -25.94
C VAL A 89 -9.79 -19.04 -27.13
N ASN A 90 -8.83 -18.16 -26.99
CA ASN A 90 -7.95 -17.71 -28.09
C ASN A 90 -6.98 -16.59 -27.69
N SER A 91 -5.90 -16.42 -28.47
CA SER A 91 -4.85 -15.43 -28.27
C SER A 91 -5.29 -13.95 -28.35
N SER A 92 -6.50 -13.66 -28.83
CA SER A 92 -7.02 -12.30 -29.02
C SER A 92 -7.10 -11.48 -27.73
N TYR A 93 -7.28 -12.13 -26.59
CA TYR A 93 -7.37 -11.46 -25.30
C TYR A 93 -6.02 -11.01 -24.72
N LYS A 94 -4.89 -11.44 -25.32
CA LYS A 94 -3.55 -10.99 -24.85
C LYS A 94 -3.39 -9.46 -24.88
N GLN A 95 -3.99 -8.80 -25.87
CA GLN A 95 -3.95 -7.33 -25.96
C GLN A 95 -4.72 -6.66 -24.82
N ALA A 96 -5.81 -7.26 -24.36
CA ALA A 96 -6.59 -6.72 -23.23
C ALA A 96 -5.80 -6.75 -21.91
N LEU A 97 -4.82 -7.65 -21.79
CA LEU A 97 -3.98 -7.73 -20.59
C LEU A 97 -3.03 -6.52 -20.43
N THR A 98 -2.70 -5.82 -21.53
CA THR A 98 -1.69 -4.74 -21.49
C THR A 98 -2.08 -3.55 -20.61
N GLY A 99 -3.38 -3.25 -20.51
CA GLY A 99 -3.89 -2.13 -19.71
C GLY A 99 -3.85 -2.36 -18.19
N ILE A 100 -3.87 -3.61 -17.73
CA ILE A 100 -4.05 -3.91 -16.30
C ILE A 100 -2.82 -3.60 -15.46
N PRO A 101 -1.59 -3.97 -15.87
CA PRO A 101 -0.39 -3.56 -15.13
C PRO A 101 -0.21 -2.05 -15.05
N ALA A 102 -0.57 -1.31 -16.10
CA ALA A 102 -0.53 0.15 -16.11
C ALA A 102 -1.54 0.75 -15.12
N ASN A 103 -2.77 0.24 -15.09
CA ASN A 103 -3.80 0.67 -14.12
C ASN A 103 -3.39 0.32 -12.68
N LEU A 104 -2.83 -0.85 -12.45
CA LEU A 104 -2.32 -1.20 -11.11
C LEU A 104 -1.17 -0.29 -10.70
N LYS A 105 -0.29 0.08 -11.62
CA LYS A 105 0.79 1.04 -11.37
C LYS A 105 0.23 2.39 -10.95
N SER A 106 -0.76 2.94 -11.65
CA SER A 106 -1.37 4.23 -11.29
C SER A 106 -1.96 4.18 -9.88
N VAL A 107 -2.67 3.11 -9.51
CA VAL A 107 -3.24 2.93 -8.16
C VAL A 107 -2.14 2.88 -7.09
N VAL A 108 -1.02 2.21 -7.36
CA VAL A 108 0.12 2.16 -6.43
C VAL A 108 0.78 3.53 -6.31
N ASP A 109 0.99 4.24 -7.42
CA ASP A 109 1.59 5.56 -7.44
C ASP A 109 0.70 6.60 -6.73
N ASP A 110 -0.61 6.60 -6.97
CA ASP A 110 -1.58 7.46 -6.28
C ASP A 110 -1.57 7.22 -4.77
N LYS A 111 -1.54 5.96 -4.36
CA LYS A 111 -1.44 5.59 -2.94
C LYS A 111 -0.12 6.04 -2.33
N LYS A 112 0.97 6.00 -3.07
CA LYS A 112 2.29 6.49 -2.63
C LYS A 112 2.29 7.99 -2.41
N VAL A 113 1.72 8.74 -3.35
CA VAL A 113 1.54 10.20 -3.24
C VAL A 113 0.67 10.55 -2.04
N TYR A 114 -0.48 9.86 -1.88
CA TYR A 114 -1.36 10.06 -0.73
C TYR A 114 -0.65 9.81 0.61
N MET A 115 0.10 8.71 0.73
CA MET A 115 0.87 8.40 1.94
C MET A 115 1.97 9.42 2.20
N SER A 116 2.65 9.91 1.16
CA SER A 116 3.63 10.99 1.28
C SER A 116 2.99 12.27 1.82
N ASN A 117 1.84 12.67 1.28
CA ASN A 117 1.11 13.85 1.71
C ASN A 117 0.67 13.76 3.17
N ILE A 118 0.18 12.58 3.63
CA ILE A 118 -0.16 12.36 5.04
C ILE A 118 1.07 12.55 5.93
N VAL A 119 2.22 12.01 5.54
CA VAL A 119 3.47 12.14 6.30
C VAL A 119 3.85 13.62 6.41
N VAL A 120 3.88 14.33 5.30
CA VAL A 120 4.21 15.76 5.25
C VAL A 120 3.24 16.59 6.13
N THR A 121 1.93 16.37 5.98
CA THR A 121 0.91 17.08 6.78
C THR A 121 1.09 16.80 8.27
N THR A 122 1.43 15.56 8.66
CA THR A 122 1.68 15.19 10.06
C THR A 122 2.88 15.93 10.62
N TYR A 123 3.97 16.06 9.85
CA TYR A 123 5.14 16.82 10.28
C TYR A 123 4.84 18.32 10.45
N PHE A 124 4.09 18.93 9.52
CA PHE A 124 3.68 20.32 9.64
C PHE A 124 2.81 20.56 10.89
N MET A 125 1.86 19.69 11.18
CA MET A 125 1.05 19.76 12.39
C MET A 125 1.92 19.66 13.66
N LEU A 126 2.89 18.76 13.68
CA LEU A 126 3.78 18.58 14.82
C LEU A 126 4.66 19.80 15.05
N ILE A 127 5.19 20.39 13.99
CA ILE A 127 5.95 21.64 14.04
C ILE A 127 5.08 22.78 14.57
N ALA A 128 3.85 22.93 14.08
CA ALA A 128 2.93 23.97 14.53
C ALA A 128 2.62 23.85 16.04
N VAL A 129 2.45 22.64 16.55
CA VAL A 129 2.25 22.38 17.98
C VAL A 129 3.49 22.75 18.79
N CYS A 130 4.68 22.37 18.32
CA CYS A 130 5.93 22.73 18.99
C CYS A 130 6.13 24.26 19.05
N VAL A 131 5.80 24.98 17.96
CA VAL A 131 5.87 26.44 17.90
C VAL A 131 4.88 27.06 18.89
N LEU A 132 3.65 26.60 18.97
CA LEU A 132 2.66 27.09 19.96
C LEU A 132 3.11 26.86 21.39
N LEU A 133 3.63 25.66 21.69
CA LEU A 133 4.18 25.37 23.03
C LEU A 133 5.37 26.26 23.36
N PHE A 134 6.23 26.52 22.39
CA PHE A 134 7.37 27.44 22.57
C PHE A 134 6.92 28.88 22.84
N ILE A 135 5.93 29.39 22.09
CA ILE A 135 5.35 30.73 22.33
C ILE A 135 4.74 30.81 23.73
N LEU A 136 4.01 29.80 24.15
CA LEU A 136 3.47 29.76 25.53
C LEU A 136 4.56 29.76 26.58
N PHE A 137 5.60 28.97 26.40
CA PHE A 137 6.74 28.92 27.32
C PHE A 137 7.46 30.26 27.42
N VAL A 138 7.73 30.91 26.30
CA VAL A 138 8.34 32.24 26.25
C VAL A 138 7.43 33.27 26.90
N SER A 139 6.14 33.24 26.69
CA SER A 139 5.16 34.14 27.31
C SER A 139 5.16 34.02 28.83
N VAL A 140 5.26 32.80 29.35
CA VAL A 140 5.37 32.56 30.82
C VAL A 140 6.68 33.09 31.37
N LEU A 141 7.79 32.97 30.65
CA LEU A 141 9.11 33.47 31.09
C LEU A 141 9.17 34.98 31.10
N ILE A 142 8.55 35.66 30.12
CA ILE A 142 8.60 37.13 30.01
C ILE A 142 7.70 37.80 31.06
N ASN A 143 6.53 37.25 31.35
CA ASN A 143 5.59 37.85 32.29
C ASN A 143 4.81 36.77 33.09
N PRO A 144 5.46 36.16 34.11
CA PRO A 144 4.84 35.10 34.89
C PRO A 144 3.61 35.55 35.67
N GLN A 145 3.56 36.79 36.13
CA GLN A 145 2.41 37.32 36.88
C GLN A 145 1.17 37.49 36.00
N ALA A 146 1.32 38.06 34.80
CA ALA A 146 0.20 38.16 33.86
C ALA A 146 -0.36 36.78 33.47
N TYR A 147 0.48 35.77 33.45
CA TYR A 147 0.04 34.38 33.19
C TYR A 147 -0.73 33.81 34.38
N LEU A 148 -0.28 34.03 35.61
CA LEU A 148 -0.97 33.60 36.84
C LEU A 148 -2.31 34.30 37.00
N ASP A 149 -2.38 35.60 36.73
CA ASP A 149 -3.63 36.38 36.76
C ASP A 149 -4.64 35.86 35.72
N GLN A 150 -4.15 35.45 34.57
CA GLN A 150 -4.97 34.81 33.55
C GLN A 150 -5.48 33.40 33.93
N LEU A 151 -4.71 32.62 34.70
CA LEU A 151 -5.14 31.34 35.26
C LEU A 151 -6.19 31.52 36.36
N ASN A 152 -6.08 32.57 37.18
CA ASN A 152 -7.03 32.89 38.25
C ASN A 152 -8.43 33.32 37.76
N ILE A 153 -8.57 33.73 36.49
CA ILE A 153 -9.88 34.08 35.88
C ILE A 153 -10.73 32.84 35.52
N GLY A 154 -10.27 31.63 35.86
CA GLY A 154 -11.09 30.40 35.88
C GLY A 154 -11.48 29.80 34.52
N VAL A 155 -11.41 30.54 33.42
CA VAL A 155 -11.88 30.10 32.10
C VAL A 155 -10.75 29.49 31.26
N LYS A 156 -9.51 29.81 31.54
CA LYS A 156 -8.39 29.53 30.62
C LYS A 156 -7.72 28.18 30.74
N PRO A 157 -7.65 27.47 31.89
CA PRO A 157 -7.10 26.13 31.93
C PRO A 157 -7.88 25.13 31.07
N TYR A 158 -9.20 25.32 30.92
CA TYR A 158 -10.02 24.48 30.06
C TYR A 158 -9.72 24.64 28.54
N HIS A 159 -9.31 25.85 28.11
CA HIS A 159 -8.93 26.08 26.71
C HIS A 159 -7.61 25.38 26.37
N TYR A 160 -6.63 25.45 27.27
CA TYR A 160 -5.34 24.76 27.07
C TYR A 160 -5.51 23.23 27.11
N ALA A 161 -6.31 22.72 28.04
CA ALA A 161 -6.66 21.29 28.07
C ALA A 161 -7.40 20.86 26.79
N GLY A 162 -8.32 21.68 26.29
CA GLY A 162 -9.04 21.45 25.05
C GLY A 162 -8.12 21.39 23.83
N ILE A 163 -7.18 22.33 23.70
CA ILE A 163 -6.19 22.37 22.62
C ILE A 163 -5.29 21.12 22.69
N THR A 164 -4.82 20.76 23.87
CA THR A 164 -3.96 19.59 24.07
C THR A 164 -4.72 18.29 23.70
N LEU A 165 -5.95 18.14 24.18
CA LEU A 165 -6.80 16.97 23.85
C LEU A 165 -7.11 16.90 22.35
N PHE A 166 -7.43 18.03 21.73
CA PHE A 166 -7.68 18.09 20.28
C PHE A 166 -6.44 17.71 19.47
N THR A 167 -5.26 18.18 19.90
CA THR A 167 -3.98 17.82 19.26
C THR A 167 -3.68 16.33 19.40
N LEU A 168 -3.88 15.76 20.59
CA LEU A 168 -3.71 14.32 20.82
C LEU A 168 -4.72 13.49 19.99
N PHE A 169 -5.95 13.97 19.84
CA PHE A 169 -6.96 13.34 19.01
C PHE A 169 -6.56 13.35 17.53
N LEU A 170 -6.06 14.48 17.01
CA LEU A 170 -5.56 14.57 15.63
C LEU A 170 -4.35 13.67 15.41
N LEU A 171 -3.41 13.61 16.35
CA LEU A 171 -2.28 12.67 16.30
C LEU A 171 -2.74 11.22 16.28
N ARG A 172 -3.75 10.88 17.09
CA ARG A 172 -4.34 9.53 17.12
C ARG A 172 -5.03 9.18 15.81
N LEU A 173 -5.76 10.11 15.19
CA LEU A 173 -6.41 9.90 13.88
C LEU A 173 -5.36 9.66 12.78
N THR A 174 -4.30 10.46 12.74
CA THR A 174 -3.24 10.30 11.75
C THR A 174 -2.47 8.99 11.97
N TYR A 175 -2.28 8.56 13.21
CA TYR A 175 -1.63 7.29 13.53
C TYR A 175 -2.54 6.08 13.23
N SER A 176 -3.83 6.17 13.55
CA SER A 176 -4.82 5.12 13.28
C SER A 176 -4.98 4.84 11.78
N ASN A 177 -4.92 5.88 10.95
CA ASN A 177 -5.00 5.73 9.49
C ASN A 177 -3.71 5.14 8.87
N ARG A 178 -2.60 5.09 9.62
CA ARG A 178 -1.36 4.42 9.18
C ARG A 178 -1.38 2.90 9.37
N ILE A 179 -2.21 2.39 10.29
CA ILE A 179 -2.19 0.99 10.74
C ILE A 179 -3.22 0.13 10.00
N LYS A 180 -4.17 0.72 9.26
CA LYS A 180 -5.09 -0.07 8.44
C LYS A 180 -4.40 -0.47 7.12
N PRO A 181 -4.19 -1.80 6.92
CA PRO A 181 -3.57 -2.36 5.72
C PRO A 181 -4.41 -2.13 4.46
#